data_068bcd650263109751937817952fca3a
#
_entry.id   068bcd650263109751937817952fca3a
#
_cell.length_a   1.000
_cell.length_b   1.000
_cell.length_c   1.000
_cell.angle_alpha   90.00
_cell.angle_beta   90.00
_cell.angle_gamma   90.00
#
_symmetry.space_group_name_H-M   'P 1'
#
loop_
_entity.id
_entity.type
_entity.pdbx_description
1 polymer ?
#
loop_
_entity_poly.entity_id
_entity_poly.type
_entity_poly.pdbx_seq_one_letter_code
_entity_poly.pdbx_strand_id
1 'polypeptide(L)'
;MNREILFRGKRADTKEWIYGDVQQNVDAVKIREQEQSIQRIAKSFVVIPETVGQYTGLFDKNGRKIFEGDIIEAHFDELFPDLATTLVVVWSDYGWFGRDMEGNVDSLEQKWVSDFFEIIGNIHDNPELLEKEGELNG
;
A
#
# COMPACT_ATOMS: atom_id res chain seq x y z
N MET A 1 -20.54 2.92 -12.47
CA MET A 1 -19.15 3.30 -12.24
C MET A 1 -18.37 2.10 -11.73
N ASN A 2 -17.34 1.73 -12.46
CA ASN A 2 -16.58 0.52 -12.12
C ASN A 2 -15.38 0.88 -11.27
N ARG A 3 -15.46 0.51 -10.00
CA ARG A 3 -14.37 0.68 -9.09
C ARG A 3 -13.66 -0.66 -8.92
N GLU A 4 -12.38 -0.69 -9.19
CA GLU A 4 -11.62 -1.92 -9.02
C GLU A 4 -11.46 -2.24 -7.54
N ILE A 5 -11.85 -3.43 -7.14
CA ILE A 5 -11.65 -3.92 -5.78
C ILE A 5 -10.56 -4.99 -5.86
N LEU A 6 -9.44 -4.72 -5.19
CA LEU A 6 -8.27 -5.58 -5.26
C LEU A 6 -7.58 -5.57 -3.91
N PHE A 7 -7.14 -6.75 -3.48
CA PHE A 7 -6.38 -6.90 -2.25
C PHE A 7 -5.03 -7.50 -2.55
N ARG A 8 -4.08 -7.32 -1.65
CA ARG A 8 -2.80 -8.01 -1.70
C ARG A 8 -2.50 -8.59 -0.33
N GLY A 9 -1.63 -9.60 -0.31
CA GLY A 9 -1.13 -10.19 0.93
C GLY A 9 0.13 -10.96 0.64
N LYS A 10 0.95 -11.19 1.66
CA LYS A 10 2.16 -12.00 1.52
C LYS A 10 1.83 -13.45 1.80
N ARG A 11 2.21 -14.34 0.91
CA ARG A 11 2.04 -15.78 1.12
C ARG A 11 2.76 -16.20 2.39
N ALA A 12 2.09 -17.02 3.18
CA ALA A 12 2.64 -17.49 4.44
C ALA A 12 3.88 -18.37 4.23
N ASP A 13 3.92 -19.12 3.12
CA ASP A 13 5.02 -20.04 2.81
C ASP A 13 6.21 -19.38 2.13
N THR A 14 5.99 -18.58 1.08
CA THR A 14 7.06 -18.02 0.27
C THR A 14 7.40 -16.58 0.59
N LYS A 15 6.50 -15.87 1.28
CA LYS A 15 6.59 -14.42 1.53
C LYS A 15 6.47 -13.56 0.27
N GLU A 16 6.03 -14.17 -0.82
CA GLU A 16 5.76 -13.40 -2.04
C GLU A 16 4.43 -12.69 -1.95
N TRP A 17 4.36 -11.50 -2.54
CA TRP A 17 3.11 -10.77 -2.64
C TRP A 17 2.20 -11.41 -3.68
N ILE A 18 0.93 -11.58 -3.33
CA ILE A 18 -0.09 -12.00 -4.28
C ILE A 18 -1.26 -11.04 -4.23
N TYR A 19 -1.97 -10.95 -5.33
CA TYR A 19 -3.02 -9.96 -5.55
C TYR A 19 -4.29 -10.65 -5.98
N GLY A 20 -5.42 -10.24 -5.45
CA GLY A 20 -6.71 -10.80 -5.82
C GLY A 20 -7.78 -10.51 -4.79
N ASP A 21 -8.70 -11.45 -4.65
CA ASP A 21 -9.81 -11.35 -3.71
C ASP A 21 -9.42 -11.95 -2.37
N VAL A 22 -9.79 -11.27 -1.30
CA VAL A 22 -9.52 -11.80 0.04
C VAL A 22 -10.65 -12.74 0.46
N GLN A 23 -10.27 -13.89 1.03
CA GLN A 23 -11.20 -14.87 1.59
C GLN A 23 -10.83 -15.07 3.05
N GLN A 24 -11.73 -14.71 3.93
CA GLN A 24 -11.51 -14.83 5.35
C GLN A 24 -12.31 -16.01 5.89
N ASN A 25 -11.60 -17.03 6.36
CA ASN A 25 -12.19 -18.23 6.94
C ASN A 25 -11.82 -18.31 8.41
N VAL A 26 -12.47 -19.24 9.12
CA VAL A 26 -12.20 -19.47 10.55
C VAL A 26 -10.73 -19.79 10.80
N ASP A 27 -10.13 -20.59 9.92
CA ASP A 27 -8.78 -21.10 10.12
C ASP A 27 -7.68 -20.26 9.48
N ALA A 28 -8.00 -19.48 8.46
CA ALA A 28 -6.96 -18.77 7.70
C ALA A 28 -7.54 -17.66 6.86
N VAL A 29 -6.68 -16.70 6.52
CA VAL A 29 -6.97 -15.68 5.51
C VAL A 29 -6.25 -16.11 4.25
N LYS A 30 -6.95 -16.05 3.12
CA LYS A 30 -6.41 -16.44 1.82
C LYS A 30 -6.64 -15.35 0.80
N ILE A 31 -5.74 -15.27 -0.17
CA ILE A 31 -5.94 -14.44 -1.36
C ILE A 31 -6.15 -15.37 -2.53
N ARG A 32 -7.25 -15.15 -3.25
CA ARG A 32 -7.54 -15.86 -4.49
C ARG A 32 -7.07 -14.99 -5.63
N GLU A 33 -6.11 -15.47 -6.40
CA GLU A 33 -5.58 -14.72 -7.53
C GLU A 33 -6.67 -14.43 -8.55
N GLN A 34 -6.57 -13.26 -9.18
CA GLN A 34 -7.48 -12.91 -10.25
C GLN A 34 -7.25 -13.83 -11.44
N GLU A 35 -8.34 -14.34 -11.97
CA GLU A 35 -8.29 -15.19 -13.13
C GLU A 35 -7.99 -14.36 -14.37
N GLN A 36 -6.95 -14.72 -15.09
CA GLN A 36 -6.54 -13.99 -16.29
C GLN A 36 -7.00 -14.66 -17.57
N SER A 37 -7.58 -15.85 -17.45
CA SER A 37 -8.04 -16.63 -18.58
C SER A 37 -9.20 -17.50 -18.14
N ILE A 38 -10.22 -17.63 -19.00
CA ILE A 38 -11.37 -18.48 -18.72
C ILE A 38 -10.98 -19.96 -18.59
N GLN A 39 -9.79 -20.31 -19.06
CA GLN A 39 -9.30 -21.67 -19.00
C GLN A 39 -8.47 -21.96 -17.75
N ARG A 40 -8.15 -20.95 -16.97
CA ARG A 40 -7.35 -21.11 -15.76
C ARG A 40 -8.23 -21.10 -14.53
N ILE A 41 -8.01 -22.07 -13.66
CA ILE A 41 -8.69 -22.10 -12.38
C ILE A 41 -7.91 -21.15 -11.45
N ALA A 42 -8.63 -20.20 -10.86
CA ALA A 42 -8.01 -19.28 -9.91
C ALA A 42 -7.53 -20.04 -8.68
N LYS A 43 -6.31 -19.75 -8.24
CA LYS A 43 -5.69 -20.39 -7.09
C LYS A 43 -5.79 -19.50 -5.87
N SER A 44 -6.02 -20.11 -4.73
CA SER A 44 -6.04 -19.42 -3.44
C SER A 44 -4.81 -19.80 -2.63
N PHE A 45 -4.23 -18.81 -1.95
CA PHE A 45 -3.05 -19.01 -1.15
C PHE A 45 -3.27 -18.45 0.25
N VAL A 46 -2.80 -19.18 1.24
CA VAL A 46 -2.80 -18.68 2.62
C VAL A 46 -1.81 -17.53 2.71
N VAL A 47 -2.26 -16.43 3.31
CA VAL A 47 -1.43 -15.24 3.48
C VAL A 47 -1.28 -14.90 4.96
N ILE A 48 -0.27 -14.12 5.26
CA ILE A 48 -0.05 -13.59 6.60
C ILE A 48 -1.09 -12.49 6.82
N PRO A 49 -2.04 -12.65 7.76
CA PRO A 49 -3.18 -11.73 7.87
C PRO A 49 -2.79 -10.26 8.03
N GLU A 50 -1.74 -9.98 8.77
CA GLU A 50 -1.29 -8.60 9.03
C GLU A 50 -0.79 -7.90 7.78
N THR A 51 -0.49 -8.65 6.73
CA THR A 51 0.01 -8.08 5.47
C THR A 51 -1.09 -7.74 4.48
N VAL A 52 -2.32 -8.16 4.76
CA VAL A 52 -3.43 -7.93 3.84
C VAL A 52 -3.76 -6.45 3.79
N GLY A 53 -3.81 -5.90 2.59
CA GLY A 53 -4.18 -4.52 2.36
C GLY A 53 -5.00 -4.37 1.10
N GLN A 54 -5.83 -3.37 1.06
CA GLN A 54 -6.70 -3.10 -0.06
C GLN A 54 -6.09 -2.05 -0.99
N TYR A 55 -6.31 -2.23 -2.29
CA TYR A 55 -6.00 -1.21 -3.27
C TYR A 55 -6.88 0.02 -2.98
N THR A 56 -6.24 1.18 -2.89
CA THR A 56 -6.94 2.43 -2.54
C THR A 56 -7.78 3.01 -3.67
N GLY A 57 -7.56 2.56 -4.89
CA GLY A 57 -8.14 3.17 -6.08
C GLY A 57 -7.30 4.30 -6.64
N LEU A 58 -6.17 4.60 -6.01
CA LEU A 58 -5.29 5.69 -6.40
C LEU A 58 -4.01 5.18 -7.07
N PHE A 59 -3.42 6.03 -7.91
CA PHE A 59 -2.15 5.72 -8.58
C PHE A 59 -1.10 6.74 -8.17
N ASP A 60 0.14 6.30 -8.09
CA ASP A 60 1.24 7.22 -7.86
C ASP A 60 1.64 7.92 -9.17
N LYS A 61 2.65 8.79 -9.10
CA LYS A 61 3.08 9.55 -10.28
C LYS A 61 3.62 8.69 -11.42
N ASN A 62 3.95 7.44 -11.14
CA ASN A 62 4.44 6.48 -12.14
C ASN A 62 3.34 5.54 -12.62
N GLY A 63 2.09 5.77 -12.22
CA GLY A 63 0.97 4.95 -12.63
C GLY A 63 0.82 3.65 -11.87
N ARG A 64 1.53 3.49 -10.76
CA ARG A 64 1.48 2.28 -9.95
C ARG A 64 0.34 2.34 -8.95
N LYS A 65 -0.36 1.24 -8.79
CA LYS A 65 -1.48 1.14 -7.84
C LYS A 65 -0.97 1.27 -6.41
N ILE A 66 -1.66 2.11 -5.64
CA ILE A 66 -1.32 2.34 -4.24
C ILE A 66 -2.20 1.48 -3.35
N PHE A 67 -1.56 0.71 -2.47
CA PHE A 67 -2.25 -0.16 -1.51
C PHE A 67 -2.08 0.35 -0.09
N GLU A 68 -3.02 -0.03 0.74
CA GLU A 68 -2.89 0.18 2.18
C GLU A 68 -1.55 -0.38 2.67
N GLY A 69 -0.83 0.39 3.47
CA GLY A 69 0.48 -0.01 3.97
C GLY A 69 1.64 0.44 3.10
N ASP A 70 1.37 0.98 1.91
CA ASP A 70 2.43 1.53 1.08
C ASP A 70 3.03 2.77 1.74
N ILE A 71 4.32 2.97 1.50
CA ILE A 71 5.04 4.17 1.90
C ILE A 71 5.23 5.00 0.65
N ILE A 72 4.72 6.22 0.66
CA ILE A 72 4.80 7.13 -0.48
C ILE A 72 5.58 8.36 -0.08
N GLU A 73 6.28 8.93 -1.06
CA GLU A 73 7.13 10.09 -0.82
C GLU A 73 6.93 11.13 -1.90
N ALA A 74 6.89 12.39 -1.50
CA ALA A 74 6.79 13.51 -2.43
C ALA A 74 7.93 14.47 -2.21
N HIS A 75 8.42 15.04 -3.30
CA HIS A 75 9.35 16.17 -3.30
C HIS A 75 8.60 17.32 -3.97
N PHE A 76 8.19 18.28 -3.18
CA PHE A 76 7.25 19.30 -3.65
C PHE A 76 7.85 20.35 -4.56
N ASP A 77 9.14 20.59 -4.49
CA ASP A 77 9.74 21.67 -5.24
C ASP A 77 11.21 21.37 -5.56
N GLU A 78 11.58 21.58 -6.81
CA GLU A 78 12.99 21.45 -7.20
C GLU A 78 13.86 22.50 -6.52
N LEU A 79 13.26 23.64 -6.15
CA LEU A 79 13.99 24.69 -5.44
C LEU A 79 14.22 24.36 -3.97
N PHE A 80 13.43 23.41 -3.44
CA PHE A 80 13.52 23.00 -2.04
C PHE A 80 13.60 21.48 -1.97
N PRO A 81 14.67 20.87 -2.48
CA PRO A 81 14.76 19.41 -2.55
C PRO A 81 14.76 18.71 -1.19
N ASP A 82 15.04 19.47 -0.13
CA ASP A 82 15.03 18.92 1.22
C ASP A 82 13.63 18.84 1.82
N LEU A 83 12.63 19.43 1.16
CA LEU A 83 11.25 19.36 1.62
C LEU A 83 10.56 18.14 1.05
N ALA A 84 10.98 16.98 1.51
CA ALA A 84 10.33 15.73 1.16
C ALA A 84 9.34 15.34 2.25
N THR A 85 8.22 14.79 1.85
CA THR A 85 7.22 14.28 2.77
C THR A 85 7.03 12.80 2.56
N THR A 86 7.19 12.03 3.62
CA THR A 86 7.01 10.58 3.60
C THR A 86 5.74 10.23 4.37
N LEU A 87 4.84 9.50 3.73
CA LEU A 87 3.56 9.13 4.30
C LEU A 87 3.33 7.63 4.22
N VAL A 88 2.65 7.09 5.23
CA VAL A 88 2.13 5.72 5.19
C VAL A 88 0.66 5.80 4.78
N VAL A 89 0.26 4.98 3.84
CA VAL A 89 -1.11 4.91 3.39
C VAL A 89 -1.93 4.09 4.37
N VAL A 90 -2.93 4.72 4.99
CA VAL A 90 -3.76 4.09 6.02
C VAL A 90 -5.24 4.27 5.72
N TRP A 91 -6.04 3.31 6.18
CA TRP A 91 -7.48 3.43 6.15
C TRP A 91 -7.94 4.10 7.43
N SER A 92 -8.84 5.05 7.30
CA SER A 92 -9.50 5.69 8.44
C SER A 92 -11.00 5.57 8.24
N ASP A 93 -11.79 6.04 9.19
CA ASP A 93 -13.24 5.86 9.20
C ASP A 93 -13.95 6.30 7.91
N TYR A 94 -13.35 7.23 7.20
CA TYR A 94 -14.00 7.85 6.04
C TYR A 94 -13.28 7.62 4.71
N GLY A 95 -12.10 7.03 4.71
CA GLY A 95 -11.37 6.88 3.47
C GLY A 95 -9.89 6.64 3.66
N TRP A 96 -9.15 6.92 2.59
CA TRP A 96 -7.72 6.70 2.56
C TRP A 96 -6.97 7.98 2.93
N PHE A 97 -6.00 7.84 3.83
CA PHE A 97 -5.20 8.94 4.34
C PHE A 97 -3.73 8.60 4.27
N GLY A 98 -2.91 9.64 4.16
CA GLY A 98 -1.49 9.51 4.38
C GLY A 98 -1.17 9.97 5.79
N ARG A 99 -0.44 9.16 6.54
CA ARG A 99 -0.01 9.49 7.89
C ARG A 99 1.49 9.77 7.88
N ASP A 100 1.90 10.92 8.39
CA ASP A 100 3.30 11.25 8.48
C ASP A 100 3.95 10.62 9.73
N MET A 101 5.23 10.83 9.90
CA MET A 101 5.99 10.22 10.99
C MET A 101 5.66 10.80 12.37
N GLU A 102 4.96 11.92 12.39
CA GLU A 102 4.54 12.57 13.64
C GLU A 102 3.10 12.22 13.99
N GLY A 103 2.44 11.44 13.14
CA GLY A 103 1.08 11.00 13.39
C GLY A 103 -0.01 11.86 12.77
N ASN A 104 0.37 12.92 12.06
CA ASN A 104 -0.60 13.75 11.36
C ASN A 104 -1.13 13.03 10.12
N VAL A 105 -2.40 13.21 9.82
CA VAL A 105 -3.03 12.56 8.69
C VAL A 105 -3.64 13.57 7.73
N ASP A 106 -3.50 13.31 6.44
CA ASP A 106 -4.09 14.09 5.37
C ASP A 106 -4.83 13.19 4.40
N SER A 107 -5.98 13.65 3.91
CA SER A 107 -6.72 12.94 2.89
C SER A 107 -5.87 12.76 1.64
N LEU A 108 -5.97 11.59 1.04
CA LEU A 108 -5.30 11.31 -0.23
C LEU A 108 -6.27 11.56 -1.37
N GLU A 109 -5.93 12.51 -2.24
CA GLU A 109 -6.71 12.84 -3.42
C GLU A 109 -5.92 12.47 -4.67
N GLN A 110 -6.62 11.90 -5.65
CA GLN A 110 -5.97 11.32 -6.83
C GLN A 110 -5.04 12.30 -7.55
N LYS A 111 -5.51 13.51 -7.79
CA LYS A 111 -4.70 14.46 -8.55
C LYS A 111 -3.41 14.84 -7.81
N TRP A 112 -3.52 15.07 -6.52
CA TRP A 112 -2.38 15.42 -5.69
C TRP A 112 -1.37 14.26 -5.60
N VAL A 113 -1.90 13.06 -5.41
CA VAL A 113 -1.05 11.86 -5.29
C VAL A 113 -0.37 11.56 -6.61
N SER A 114 -1.11 11.60 -7.74
CA SER A 114 -0.54 11.27 -9.04
C SER A 114 0.44 12.31 -9.55
N ASP A 115 0.32 13.56 -9.08
CA ASP A 115 1.24 14.61 -9.52
C ASP A 115 2.54 14.60 -8.72
N PHE A 116 2.51 14.23 -7.45
CA PHE A 116 3.64 14.46 -6.55
C PHE A 116 4.23 13.24 -5.88
N PHE A 117 3.48 12.19 -5.66
CA PHE A 117 3.93 11.06 -4.84
C PHE A 117 4.37 9.86 -5.63
N GLU A 118 5.38 9.16 -5.10
CA GLU A 118 5.75 7.85 -5.63
C GLU A 118 5.84 6.84 -4.49
N ILE A 119 5.54 5.59 -4.81
CA ILE A 119 5.68 4.49 -3.87
C ILE A 119 7.16 4.18 -3.73
N ILE A 120 7.68 4.22 -2.50
CA ILE A 120 9.09 3.92 -2.22
C ILE A 120 9.27 2.60 -1.49
N GLY A 121 8.18 2.00 -1.02
CA GLY A 121 8.20 0.73 -0.31
C GLY A 121 6.89 0.50 0.40
N ASN A 122 6.91 -0.36 1.40
CA ASN A 122 5.73 -0.58 2.23
C ASN A 122 6.16 -0.95 3.65
N ILE A 123 5.22 -0.86 4.59
CA ILE A 123 5.55 -1.05 6.02
C ILE A 123 5.98 -2.47 6.38
N HIS A 124 5.65 -3.45 5.53
CA HIS A 124 5.98 -4.85 5.80
C HIS A 124 7.38 -5.22 5.33
N ASP A 125 7.79 -4.68 4.18
CA ASP A 125 9.11 -4.97 3.59
C ASP A 125 10.15 -3.93 3.93
N ASN A 126 9.73 -2.69 4.18
CA ASN A 126 10.64 -1.56 4.31
C ASN A 126 10.34 -0.68 5.52
N PRO A 127 10.18 -1.26 6.72
CA PRO A 127 9.86 -0.45 7.90
C PRO A 127 10.94 0.57 8.24
N GLU A 128 12.17 0.32 7.82
CA GLU A 128 13.29 1.23 8.04
C GLU A 128 13.10 2.58 7.37
N LEU A 129 12.26 2.67 6.35
CA LEU A 129 11.99 3.93 5.68
C LEU A 129 11.22 4.91 6.56
N LEU A 130 10.64 4.42 7.64
CA LEU A 130 9.88 5.24 8.58
C LEU A 130 10.71 5.68 9.79
N GLU A 131 11.95 5.22 9.88
CA GLU A 131 12.82 5.62 10.97
C GLU A 131 13.37 7.00 10.72
N LYS A 132 13.25 7.86 11.72
CA LYS A 132 13.84 9.19 11.65
C LYS A 132 15.33 9.10 11.95
N GLU A 133 16.10 9.91 11.26
CA GLU A 133 17.54 9.91 11.45
C GLU A 133 17.93 10.13 12.91
N GLY A 134 17.23 11.02 13.60
CA GLY A 134 17.48 11.28 15.02
C GLY A 134 17.20 10.09 15.92
N GLU A 135 16.32 9.19 15.52
CA GLU A 135 15.99 8.01 16.31
C GLU A 135 17.07 6.95 16.23
N LEU A 136 17.79 6.91 15.12
CA LEU A 136 18.89 5.96 14.95
C LEU A 136 20.06 6.26 15.89
N ASN A 137 20.16 7.48 16.34
CA ASN A 137 21.26 7.94 17.17
C ASN A 137 20.86 8.11 18.63
N GLY A 138 19.58 7.88 18.91
CA GLY A 138 19.05 8.13 20.24
C GLY A 138 19.14 6.96 21.18
#